data_1bc4295d81314e103237c1207bb78b8b
#
_entry.id   1bc4295d81314e103237c1207bb78b8b
#
_cell.length_a   1.000
_cell.length_b   1.000
_cell.length_c   1.000
_cell.angle_alpha   90.00
_cell.angle_beta   90.00
_cell.angle_gamma   90.00
#
_symmetry.space_group_name_H-M   'P 1'
#
loop_
_entity.id
_entity.type
_entity.pdbx_description
1 polymer ?
#
loop_
_entity_poly.entity_id
_entity_poly.type
_entity_poly.pdbx_seq_one_letter_code
_entity_poly.pdbx_strand_id
1 'polypeptide(L)'
;MTIRRDLNVLARAGKAIRTHGGATVGEKVLFEFNFLQRAGVNESAKQQIAETAAALVQDGQSVIMDSGTTTLALARQLRGHRGLTVITSSLPIAATLQHTPGVKVLLLGGFMRHDSPDLVGALTESNLESLRADLAFVGADGIDLAGRVYNASVEVGRMLTKMAAAAVATYVVADSSKIGRTALARFGQLARWRGLITNQGLSRSHAAALRRAGVKLIIGNSAPPKP
;
A
#
# COMPACT_ATOMS: atom_id res chain seq x y z
N MET A 1 -15.32 -4.45 -38.69
CA MET A 1 -15.04 -4.95 -37.34
C MET A 1 -16.33 -4.99 -36.55
N THR A 2 -16.71 -6.10 -35.97
CA THR A 2 -18.00 -6.20 -35.27
C THR A 2 -17.74 -6.25 -33.76
N ILE A 3 -18.45 -5.42 -32.99
CA ILE A 3 -18.47 -5.37 -31.52
C ILE A 3 -18.48 -6.79 -30.90
N ARG A 4 -19.18 -7.73 -31.54
CA ARG A 4 -19.26 -9.13 -31.12
C ARG A 4 -17.92 -9.86 -31.13
N ARG A 5 -17.04 -9.53 -32.07
CA ARG A 5 -15.69 -10.11 -32.20
C ARG A 5 -14.76 -9.54 -31.12
N ASP A 6 -14.87 -8.23 -30.87
CA ASP A 6 -14.05 -7.55 -29.86
C ASP A 6 -14.42 -8.00 -28.45
N LEU A 7 -15.72 -8.18 -28.18
CA LEU A 7 -16.21 -8.75 -26.92
C LEU A 7 -15.76 -10.21 -26.71
N ASN A 8 -15.66 -11.01 -27.79
CA ASN A 8 -15.11 -12.37 -27.70
C ASN A 8 -13.61 -12.39 -27.40
N VAL A 9 -12.85 -11.45 -27.98
CA VAL A 9 -11.41 -11.29 -27.66
C VAL A 9 -11.22 -10.90 -26.19
N LEU A 10 -12.01 -9.95 -25.69
CA LEU A 10 -11.98 -9.54 -24.29
C LEU A 10 -12.40 -10.66 -23.34
N ALA A 11 -13.40 -11.46 -23.71
CA ALA A 11 -13.83 -12.61 -22.90
C ALA A 11 -12.77 -13.71 -22.87
N ARG A 12 -12.12 -14.03 -23.98
CA ARG A 12 -11.00 -14.99 -24.04
C ARG A 12 -9.78 -14.52 -23.25
N ALA A 13 -9.56 -13.20 -23.23
CA ALA A 13 -8.51 -12.59 -22.42
C ALA A 13 -8.88 -12.44 -20.93
N GLY A 14 -10.04 -12.96 -20.48
CA GLY A 14 -10.52 -12.86 -19.11
C GLY A 14 -10.95 -11.44 -18.69
N LYS A 15 -11.05 -10.52 -19.64
CA LYS A 15 -11.37 -9.09 -19.38
C LYS A 15 -12.86 -8.78 -19.40
N ALA A 16 -13.71 -9.72 -19.78
CA ALA A 16 -15.17 -9.59 -19.78
C ALA A 16 -15.83 -10.96 -19.64
N ILE A 17 -17.04 -10.99 -19.08
CA ILE A 17 -17.92 -12.16 -19.04
C ILE A 17 -19.05 -11.94 -20.07
N ARG A 18 -19.26 -12.91 -20.98
CA ARG A 18 -20.34 -12.86 -21.96
C ARG A 18 -21.68 -13.11 -21.29
N THR A 19 -22.66 -12.28 -21.63
CA THR A 19 -24.07 -12.46 -21.28
C THR A 19 -24.93 -12.64 -22.55
N HIS A 20 -26.20 -13.04 -22.43
CA HIS A 20 -27.10 -13.27 -23.57
C HIS A 20 -27.36 -12.03 -24.44
N GLY A 21 -27.12 -10.83 -23.97
CA GLY A 21 -27.32 -9.57 -24.71
C GLY A 21 -26.06 -8.70 -24.85
N GLY A 22 -24.90 -9.15 -24.33
CA GLY A 22 -23.72 -8.30 -24.30
C GLY A 22 -22.52 -8.94 -23.59
N ALA A 23 -21.79 -8.13 -22.87
CA ALA A 23 -20.76 -8.55 -21.95
C ALA A 23 -20.75 -7.63 -20.73
N THR A 24 -20.47 -8.18 -19.57
CA THR A 24 -20.22 -7.44 -18.34
C THR A 24 -18.77 -7.61 -17.92
N VAL A 25 -18.27 -6.65 -17.17
CA VAL A 25 -16.97 -6.80 -16.50
C VAL A 25 -17.19 -7.77 -15.35
N GLY A 26 -16.49 -8.92 -15.37
CA GLY A 26 -16.56 -9.87 -14.27
C GLY A 26 -15.96 -9.27 -12.99
N GLU A 27 -16.50 -9.65 -11.82
CA GLU A 27 -15.99 -9.17 -10.53
C GLU A 27 -14.49 -9.41 -10.36
N LYS A 28 -13.98 -10.54 -10.87
CA LYS A 28 -12.54 -10.85 -10.87
C LYS A 28 -11.71 -9.89 -11.73
N VAL A 29 -12.28 -9.41 -12.85
CA VAL A 29 -11.63 -8.42 -13.72
C VAL A 29 -11.67 -7.02 -13.09
N LEU A 30 -12.76 -6.66 -12.41
CA LEU A 30 -12.85 -5.41 -11.63
C LEU A 30 -11.82 -5.36 -10.50
N PHE A 31 -11.57 -6.48 -9.85
CA PHE A 31 -10.60 -6.64 -8.77
C PHE A 31 -9.16 -6.38 -9.23
N GLU A 32 -8.66 -7.11 -10.23
CA GLU A 32 -7.33 -6.87 -10.82
C GLU A 32 -7.23 -5.47 -11.44
N PHE A 33 -8.29 -5.03 -12.12
CA PHE A 33 -8.33 -3.73 -12.79
C PHE A 33 -8.19 -2.58 -11.80
N ASN A 34 -8.92 -2.58 -10.68
CA ASN A 34 -8.85 -1.52 -9.68
C ASN A 34 -7.48 -1.44 -9.00
N PHE A 35 -6.86 -2.57 -8.69
CA PHE A 35 -5.52 -2.59 -8.10
C PHE A 35 -4.45 -2.16 -9.12
N LEU A 36 -4.48 -2.72 -10.34
CA LEU A 36 -3.56 -2.37 -11.41
C LEU A 36 -3.73 -0.91 -11.86
N GLN A 37 -4.97 -0.43 -11.96
CA GLN A 37 -5.24 0.97 -12.25
C GLN A 37 -4.64 1.88 -11.18
N ARG A 38 -4.85 1.58 -9.90
CA ARG A 38 -4.21 2.33 -8.80
C ARG A 38 -2.70 2.24 -8.83
N ALA A 39 -2.12 1.12 -9.26
CA ALA A 39 -0.67 0.98 -9.41
C ALA A 39 -0.10 1.96 -10.43
N GLY A 40 -0.76 2.16 -11.58
CA GLY A 40 -0.35 3.09 -12.62
C GLY A 40 -0.60 4.58 -12.30
N VAL A 41 -1.54 4.90 -11.38
CA VAL A 41 -1.78 6.30 -11.00
C VAL A 41 -0.66 6.81 -10.11
N ASN A 42 -0.09 7.98 -10.42
CA ASN A 42 0.99 8.63 -9.67
C ASN A 42 2.23 7.72 -9.48
N GLU A 43 2.58 6.92 -10.48
CA GLU A 43 3.65 5.92 -10.40
C GLU A 43 5.00 6.54 -9.98
N SER A 44 5.40 7.66 -10.59
CA SER A 44 6.62 8.39 -10.24
C SER A 44 6.63 8.85 -8.77
N ALA A 45 5.51 9.33 -8.26
CA ALA A 45 5.38 9.71 -6.86
C ALA A 45 5.56 8.51 -5.91
N LYS A 46 4.98 7.36 -6.25
CA LYS A 46 5.14 6.13 -5.47
C LYS A 46 6.57 5.61 -5.51
N GLN A 47 7.24 5.75 -6.65
CA GLN A 47 8.65 5.38 -6.78
C GLN A 47 9.53 6.24 -5.86
N GLN A 48 9.36 7.57 -5.83
CA GLN A 48 10.07 8.47 -4.92
C GLN A 48 9.85 8.10 -3.45
N ILE A 49 8.61 7.79 -3.08
CA ILE A 49 8.24 7.35 -1.73
C ILE A 49 8.90 6.01 -1.41
N ALA A 50 8.86 5.06 -2.34
CA ALA A 50 9.42 3.72 -2.17
C ALA A 50 10.94 3.75 -1.94
N GLU A 51 11.68 4.51 -2.74
CA GLU A 51 13.13 4.70 -2.59
C GLU A 51 13.49 5.34 -1.25
N THR A 52 12.72 6.37 -0.86
CA THR A 52 12.92 7.04 0.43
C THR A 52 12.62 6.14 1.61
N ALA A 53 11.54 5.34 1.52
CA ALA A 53 11.15 4.40 2.56
C ALA A 53 12.15 3.23 2.66
N ALA A 54 12.63 2.72 1.54
CA ALA A 54 13.62 1.63 1.49
C ALA A 54 14.94 2.03 2.16
N ALA A 55 15.36 3.29 2.03
CA ALA A 55 16.57 3.80 2.69
C ALA A 55 16.50 3.82 4.23
N LEU A 56 15.31 3.65 4.81
CA LEU A 56 15.11 3.53 6.25
C LEU A 56 15.20 2.09 6.76
N VAL A 57 15.17 1.12 5.86
CA VAL A 57 15.24 -0.32 6.19
C VAL A 57 16.69 -0.77 6.26
N GLN A 58 17.02 -1.54 7.28
CA GLN A 58 18.35 -2.11 7.46
C GLN A 58 18.30 -3.63 7.34
N ASP A 59 19.44 -4.23 6.99
CA ASP A 59 19.60 -5.68 6.97
C ASP A 59 19.29 -6.27 8.36
N GLY A 60 18.70 -7.46 8.39
CA GLY A 60 18.33 -8.15 9.60
C GLY A 60 17.01 -7.70 10.24
N GLN A 61 16.40 -6.63 9.78
CA GLN A 61 15.15 -6.11 10.35
C GLN A 61 13.91 -6.92 9.95
N SER A 62 12.84 -6.70 10.73
CA SER A 62 11.47 -7.13 10.44
C SER A 62 10.59 -5.94 10.06
N VAL A 63 9.85 -6.07 8.97
CA VAL A 63 9.06 -4.99 8.38
C VAL A 63 7.64 -5.43 8.09
N ILE A 64 6.65 -4.78 8.71
CA ILE A 64 5.23 -4.93 8.36
C ILE A 64 4.91 -4.01 7.18
N MET A 65 4.25 -4.55 6.16
CA MET A 65 3.82 -3.82 4.98
C MET A 65 2.33 -4.08 4.70
N ASP A 66 1.55 -3.00 4.54
CA ASP A 66 0.16 -3.13 4.12
C ASP A 66 0.02 -3.57 2.64
N SER A 67 -1.22 -3.64 2.17
CA SER A 67 -1.55 -4.10 0.80
C SER A 67 -1.64 -2.97 -0.24
N GLY A 68 -1.10 -1.78 0.05
CA GLY A 68 -1.17 -0.64 -0.85
C GLY A 68 -0.27 -0.78 -2.10
N THR A 69 -0.61 -0.04 -3.17
CA THR A 69 0.25 0.03 -4.37
C THR A 69 1.55 0.78 -4.11
N THR A 70 1.58 1.69 -3.13
CA THR A 70 2.79 2.39 -2.68
C THR A 70 3.71 1.45 -1.91
N THR A 71 3.16 0.61 -1.03
CA THR A 71 3.92 -0.41 -0.30
C THR A 71 4.39 -1.54 -1.22
N LEU A 72 3.64 -1.87 -2.29
CA LEU A 72 4.13 -2.76 -3.33
C LEU A 72 5.34 -2.16 -4.07
N ALA A 73 5.33 -0.86 -4.36
CA ALA A 73 6.50 -0.19 -4.95
C ALA A 73 7.71 -0.25 -3.99
N LEU A 74 7.49 -0.05 -2.68
CA LEU A 74 8.53 -0.23 -1.65
C LEU A 74 9.07 -1.67 -1.62
N ALA A 75 8.20 -2.69 -1.67
CA ALA A 75 8.64 -4.09 -1.67
C ALA A 75 9.65 -4.40 -2.79
N ARG A 76 9.45 -3.81 -3.97
CA ARG A 76 10.39 -3.97 -5.10
C ARG A 76 11.78 -3.42 -4.81
N GLN A 77 11.90 -2.38 -3.97
CA GLN A 77 13.17 -1.78 -3.55
C GLN A 77 13.90 -2.60 -2.49
N LEU A 78 13.20 -3.49 -1.77
CA LEU A 78 13.78 -4.28 -0.68
C LEU A 78 14.53 -5.54 -1.13
N ARG A 79 14.54 -5.85 -2.43
CA ARG A 79 15.15 -7.07 -2.98
C ARG A 79 16.66 -7.22 -2.75
N GLY A 80 17.35 -6.14 -2.43
CA GLY A 80 18.80 -6.14 -2.16
C GLY A 80 19.19 -6.39 -0.71
N HIS A 81 18.22 -6.42 0.21
CA HIS A 81 18.48 -6.59 1.64
C HIS A 81 18.78 -8.03 2.03
N ARG A 82 19.51 -8.20 3.14
CA ARG A 82 19.90 -9.50 3.70
C ARG A 82 19.30 -9.70 5.09
N GLY A 83 18.82 -10.92 5.36
CA GLY A 83 18.24 -11.27 6.64
C GLY A 83 16.92 -10.56 6.97
N LEU A 84 16.28 -9.91 5.96
CA LEU A 84 15.05 -9.18 6.14
C LEU A 84 13.86 -10.13 6.33
N THR A 85 12.96 -9.80 7.25
CA THR A 85 11.67 -10.48 7.38
C THR A 85 10.54 -9.50 7.02
N VAL A 86 9.80 -9.76 5.95
CA VAL A 86 8.64 -8.96 5.54
C VAL A 86 7.36 -9.65 5.97
N ILE A 87 6.52 -8.94 6.72
CA ILE A 87 5.22 -9.38 7.22
C ILE A 87 4.15 -8.61 6.46
N THR A 88 3.25 -9.30 5.78
CA THR A 88 2.22 -8.64 4.94
C THR A 88 0.97 -9.49 4.80
N SER A 89 -0.18 -8.85 4.56
CA SER A 89 -1.41 -9.50 4.10
C SER A 89 -1.59 -9.43 2.57
N SER A 90 -0.65 -8.81 1.88
CA SER A 90 -0.70 -8.55 0.44
C SER A 90 -0.16 -9.72 -0.38
N LEU A 91 -1.00 -10.32 -1.23
CA LEU A 91 -0.56 -11.35 -2.17
C LEU A 91 0.47 -10.82 -3.19
N PRO A 92 0.31 -9.61 -3.80
CA PRO A 92 1.31 -9.05 -4.69
C PRO A 92 2.67 -8.79 -4.04
N ILE A 93 2.71 -8.33 -2.78
CA ILE A 93 3.97 -8.13 -2.05
C ILE A 93 4.62 -9.49 -1.78
N ALA A 94 3.86 -10.47 -1.29
CA ALA A 94 4.36 -11.81 -1.05
C ALA A 94 4.92 -12.43 -2.33
N ALA A 95 4.19 -12.37 -3.44
CA ALA A 95 4.64 -12.86 -4.75
C ALA A 95 5.90 -12.14 -5.27
N THR A 96 6.03 -10.83 -4.98
CA THR A 96 7.19 -10.03 -5.39
C THR A 96 8.46 -10.46 -4.66
N LEU A 97 8.36 -10.90 -3.41
CA LEU A 97 9.50 -11.15 -2.52
C LEU A 97 9.79 -12.64 -2.27
N GLN A 98 8.86 -13.56 -2.57
CA GLN A 98 8.95 -15.00 -2.21
C GLN A 98 10.23 -15.71 -2.68
N HIS A 99 10.83 -15.27 -3.79
CA HIS A 99 12.05 -15.84 -4.35
C HIS A 99 13.26 -14.91 -4.24
N THR A 100 13.16 -13.87 -3.38
CA THR A 100 14.27 -12.93 -3.18
C THR A 100 15.26 -13.49 -2.17
N PRO A 101 16.53 -13.76 -2.56
CA PRO A 101 17.54 -14.24 -1.62
C PRO A 101 17.72 -13.26 -0.45
N GLY A 102 17.79 -13.78 0.77
CA GLY A 102 17.98 -12.96 1.97
C GLY A 102 16.71 -12.31 2.53
N VAL A 103 15.54 -12.48 1.87
CA VAL A 103 14.25 -11.99 2.34
C VAL A 103 13.34 -13.17 2.71
N LYS A 104 12.87 -13.17 3.95
CA LYS A 104 11.79 -14.08 4.39
C LYS A 104 10.46 -13.35 4.32
N VAL A 105 9.42 -14.04 3.85
CA VAL A 105 8.06 -13.47 3.78
C VAL A 105 7.17 -14.25 4.73
N LEU A 106 6.55 -13.54 5.67
CA LEU A 106 5.46 -14.04 6.50
C LEU A 106 4.15 -13.45 5.94
N LEU A 107 3.41 -14.29 5.23
CA LEU A 107 2.08 -13.93 4.73
C LEU A 107 1.06 -14.16 5.84
N LEU A 108 0.37 -13.10 6.26
CA LEU A 108 -0.71 -13.16 7.25
C LEU A 108 -1.91 -13.90 6.65
N GLY A 109 -2.47 -14.85 7.40
CA GLY A 109 -3.69 -15.55 7.00
C GLY A 109 -4.93 -14.66 7.06
N GLY A 110 -6.03 -15.11 6.47
CA GLY A 110 -7.30 -14.39 6.51
C GLY A 110 -8.22 -14.68 5.33
N PHE A 111 -9.30 -13.92 5.23
CA PHE A 111 -10.20 -13.98 4.08
C PHE A 111 -9.72 -13.03 2.98
N MET A 112 -9.75 -13.51 1.74
CA MET A 112 -9.42 -12.68 0.58
C MET A 112 -10.54 -11.66 0.36
N ARG A 113 -10.19 -10.40 0.17
CA ARG A 113 -11.14 -9.37 -0.22
C ARG A 113 -11.56 -9.51 -1.68
N HIS A 114 -12.78 -9.04 -1.98
CA HIS A 114 -13.31 -9.07 -3.35
C HIS A 114 -12.76 -7.96 -4.25
N ASP A 115 -12.25 -6.87 -3.66
CA ASP A 115 -11.87 -5.63 -4.36
C ASP A 115 -10.37 -5.28 -4.27
N SER A 116 -9.58 -6.15 -3.63
CA SER A 116 -8.14 -5.96 -3.47
C SER A 116 -7.42 -7.29 -3.21
N PRO A 117 -6.21 -7.51 -3.75
CA PRO A 117 -5.47 -8.77 -3.61
C PRO A 117 -4.78 -8.88 -2.25
N ASP A 118 -5.56 -8.81 -1.18
CA ASP A 118 -5.09 -8.90 0.19
C ASP A 118 -6.04 -9.69 1.09
N LEU A 119 -5.54 -10.06 2.25
CA LEU A 119 -6.22 -10.85 3.25
C LEU A 119 -6.60 -9.97 4.44
N VAL A 120 -7.82 -10.14 4.94
CA VAL A 120 -8.39 -9.39 6.06
C VAL A 120 -9.18 -10.28 7.01
N GLY A 121 -9.69 -9.70 8.07
CA GLY A 121 -10.57 -10.35 9.04
C GLY A 121 -9.88 -10.72 10.34
N ALA A 122 -10.65 -11.35 11.24
CA ALA A 122 -10.22 -11.65 12.61
C ALA A 122 -8.94 -12.49 12.66
N LEU A 123 -8.76 -13.42 11.70
CA LEU A 123 -7.56 -14.25 11.63
C LEU A 123 -6.31 -13.43 11.30
N THR A 124 -6.41 -12.49 10.35
CA THR A 124 -5.31 -11.57 10.01
C THR A 124 -4.96 -10.68 11.20
N GLU A 125 -5.98 -10.17 11.90
CA GLU A 125 -5.80 -9.33 13.08
C GLU A 125 -5.16 -10.11 14.23
N SER A 126 -5.58 -11.35 14.47
CA SER A 126 -5.02 -12.23 15.52
C SER A 126 -3.56 -12.60 15.25
N ASN A 127 -3.17 -12.84 14.00
CA ASN A 127 -1.77 -13.07 13.67
C ASN A 127 -0.88 -11.89 14.12
N LEU A 128 -1.36 -10.64 13.97
CA LEU A 128 -0.60 -9.44 14.35
C LEU A 128 -0.40 -9.30 15.87
N GLU A 129 -1.30 -9.84 16.68
CA GLU A 129 -1.24 -9.74 18.16
C GLU A 129 -0.02 -10.46 18.75
N SER A 130 0.46 -11.51 18.09
CA SER A 130 1.64 -12.28 18.50
C SER A 130 2.95 -11.81 17.88
N LEU A 131 2.90 -10.76 17.03
CA LEU A 131 4.06 -10.28 16.29
C LEU A 131 4.58 -8.95 16.83
N ARG A 132 5.89 -8.76 16.70
CA ARG A 132 6.56 -7.49 16.95
C ARG A 132 7.60 -7.25 15.86
N ALA A 133 7.42 -6.20 15.08
CA ALA A 133 8.35 -5.83 14.02
C ALA A 133 9.11 -4.54 14.35
N ASP A 134 10.25 -4.32 13.68
CA ASP A 134 11.04 -3.09 13.84
C ASP A 134 10.33 -1.91 13.17
N LEU A 135 9.81 -2.12 11.97
CA LEU A 135 9.18 -1.09 11.15
C LEU A 135 7.81 -1.53 10.67
N ALA A 136 6.90 -0.55 10.51
CA ALA A 136 5.69 -0.72 9.72
C ALA A 136 5.58 0.42 8.68
N PHE A 137 5.24 0.05 7.45
CA PHE A 137 4.86 0.97 6.39
C PHE A 137 3.40 0.72 6.03
N VAL A 138 2.56 1.73 6.26
CA VAL A 138 1.12 1.65 6.01
C VAL A 138 0.70 2.76 5.05
N GLY A 139 -0.17 2.45 4.09
CA GLY A 139 -0.74 3.43 3.17
C GLY A 139 -1.93 4.18 3.78
N ALA A 140 -2.46 5.13 3.02
CA ALA A 140 -3.66 5.87 3.37
C ALA A 140 -4.48 6.23 2.13
N ASP A 141 -5.80 6.25 2.27
CA ASP A 141 -6.70 6.80 1.26
C ASP A 141 -6.94 8.31 1.45
N GLY A 142 -6.76 8.80 2.68
CA GLY A 142 -6.82 10.22 3.00
C GLY A 142 -5.99 10.59 4.23
N ILE A 143 -5.45 11.80 4.22
CA ILE A 143 -4.74 12.42 5.36
C ILE A 143 -5.23 13.85 5.45
N ASP A 144 -5.88 14.23 6.53
CA ASP A 144 -6.28 15.61 6.71
C ASP A 144 -5.15 16.50 7.24
N LEU A 145 -5.36 17.81 7.24
CA LEU A 145 -4.35 18.77 7.63
C LEU A 145 -4.05 18.82 9.15
N ALA A 146 -4.88 18.13 9.95
CA ALA A 146 -4.60 17.86 11.36
C ALA A 146 -3.76 16.57 11.57
N GLY A 147 -3.37 15.90 10.48
CA GLY A 147 -2.56 14.68 10.52
C GLY A 147 -3.32 13.41 10.88
N ARG A 148 -4.65 13.42 10.81
CA ARG A 148 -5.47 12.21 10.98
C ARG A 148 -5.42 11.39 9.70
N VAL A 149 -5.31 10.07 9.82
CA VAL A 149 -5.11 9.14 8.71
C VAL A 149 -6.36 8.28 8.53
N TYR A 150 -6.78 8.12 7.27
CA TYR A 150 -8.05 7.51 6.91
C TYR A 150 -7.89 6.41 5.85
N ASN A 151 -8.78 5.40 5.93
CA ASN A 151 -8.98 4.38 4.90
C ASN A 151 -10.45 4.35 4.46
N ALA A 152 -10.72 3.93 3.24
CA ALA A 152 -12.08 3.81 2.69
C ALA A 152 -12.86 2.64 3.32
N SER A 153 -12.18 1.63 3.88
CA SER A 153 -12.77 0.46 4.53
C SER A 153 -12.53 0.50 6.04
N VAL A 154 -13.59 0.27 6.83
CA VAL A 154 -13.50 0.14 8.29
C VAL A 154 -12.67 -1.08 8.68
N GLU A 155 -12.85 -2.20 8.00
CA GLU A 155 -12.12 -3.45 8.26
C GLU A 155 -10.62 -3.29 8.01
N VAL A 156 -10.25 -2.70 6.86
CA VAL A 156 -8.84 -2.39 6.56
C VAL A 156 -8.28 -1.39 7.55
N GLY A 157 -9.04 -0.35 7.92
CA GLY A 157 -8.62 0.62 8.92
C GLY A 157 -8.28 -0.01 10.28
N ARG A 158 -9.09 -1.00 10.72
CA ARG A 158 -8.80 -1.78 11.95
C ARG A 158 -7.51 -2.58 11.81
N MET A 159 -7.31 -3.28 10.69
CA MET A 159 -6.10 -4.03 10.41
C MET A 159 -4.86 -3.11 10.39
N LEU A 160 -4.94 -1.95 9.74
CA LEU A 160 -3.85 -0.97 9.71
C LEU A 160 -3.50 -0.43 11.10
N THR A 161 -4.50 -0.24 11.98
CA THR A 161 -4.27 0.11 13.39
C THR A 161 -3.46 -0.96 14.11
N LYS A 162 -3.79 -2.24 13.91
CA LYS A 162 -3.05 -3.37 14.50
C LYS A 162 -1.66 -3.52 13.91
N MET A 163 -1.49 -3.36 12.60
CA MET A 163 -0.18 -3.32 11.95
C MET A 163 0.73 -2.25 12.56
N ALA A 164 0.18 -1.03 12.74
CA ALA A 164 0.92 0.06 13.36
C ALA A 164 1.29 -0.21 14.83
N ALA A 165 0.42 -0.88 15.58
CA ALA A 165 0.66 -1.23 16.98
C ALA A 165 1.68 -2.38 17.14
N ALA A 166 1.77 -3.27 16.14
CA ALA A 166 2.69 -4.40 16.13
C ALA A 166 4.13 -4.01 15.73
N ALA A 167 4.43 -2.74 15.50
CA ALA A 167 5.76 -2.25 15.13
C ALA A 167 6.35 -1.26 16.16
N VAL A 168 7.68 -1.25 16.26
CA VAL A 168 8.41 -0.26 17.07
C VAL A 168 8.31 1.14 16.45
N ALA A 169 8.37 1.20 15.12
CA ALA A 169 8.30 2.48 14.40
C ALA A 169 7.37 2.35 13.18
N THR A 170 6.37 3.23 13.08
CA THR A 170 5.40 3.25 11.99
C THR A 170 5.56 4.49 11.15
N TYR A 171 5.61 4.29 9.83
CA TYR A 171 5.57 5.34 8.81
C TYR A 171 4.31 5.18 7.94
N VAL A 172 3.67 6.31 7.65
CA VAL A 172 2.66 6.35 6.59
C VAL A 172 3.36 6.65 5.27
N VAL A 173 3.03 5.90 4.23
CA VAL A 173 3.54 6.09 2.86
C VAL A 173 2.36 6.48 1.96
N ALA A 174 2.31 7.73 1.55
CA ALA A 174 1.20 8.26 0.77
C ALA A 174 1.66 9.38 -0.17
N ASP A 175 1.21 9.34 -1.42
CA ASP A 175 1.49 10.42 -2.35
C ASP A 175 0.70 11.70 -1.99
N SER A 176 1.19 12.84 -2.46
CA SER A 176 0.66 14.16 -2.12
C SER A 176 -0.83 14.35 -2.47
N SER A 177 -1.38 13.56 -3.40
CA SER A 177 -2.80 13.63 -3.76
C SER A 177 -3.75 13.15 -2.64
N LYS A 178 -3.22 12.41 -1.65
CA LYS A 178 -3.97 11.92 -0.49
C LYS A 178 -4.07 12.94 0.63
N ILE A 179 -3.28 14.02 0.58
CA ILE A 179 -3.18 15.02 1.64
C ILE A 179 -4.23 16.11 1.45
N GLY A 180 -4.86 16.52 2.54
CA GLY A 180 -6.03 17.41 2.55
C GLY A 180 -7.35 16.69 2.27
N ARG A 181 -7.37 15.35 2.35
CA ARG A 181 -8.56 14.51 2.12
C ARG A 181 -8.88 13.66 3.34
N THR A 182 -10.12 13.24 3.43
CA THR A 182 -10.61 12.25 4.40
C THR A 182 -11.20 11.05 3.67
N ALA A 183 -11.37 9.94 4.39
CA ALA A 183 -12.11 8.78 3.95
C ALA A 183 -12.98 8.27 5.12
N LEU A 184 -13.70 7.16 4.94
CA LEU A 184 -14.72 6.68 5.87
C LEU A 184 -14.15 6.40 7.28
N ALA A 185 -13.06 5.64 7.37
CA ALA A 185 -12.54 5.12 8.64
C ALA A 185 -11.24 5.83 9.02
N ARG A 186 -11.26 6.56 10.14
CA ARG A 186 -10.03 7.06 10.75
C ARG A 186 -9.33 5.93 11.49
N PHE A 187 -8.08 5.64 11.16
CA PHE A 187 -7.32 4.56 11.80
C PHE A 187 -6.05 5.02 12.52
N GLY A 188 -5.66 6.29 12.40
CA GLY A 188 -4.45 6.76 13.06
C GLY A 188 -4.29 8.27 13.13
N GLN A 189 -3.16 8.65 13.74
CA GLN A 189 -2.72 10.04 13.91
C GLN A 189 -1.21 10.12 13.68
N LEU A 190 -0.78 10.83 12.66
CA LEU A 190 0.62 10.92 12.24
C LEU A 190 1.58 11.39 13.33
N ALA A 191 1.14 12.33 14.19
CA ALA A 191 1.96 12.84 15.28
C ALA A 191 2.35 11.78 16.33
N ARG A 192 1.63 10.63 16.37
CA ARG A 192 1.92 9.50 17.24
C ARG A 192 2.87 8.48 16.62
N TRP A 193 3.16 8.62 15.33
CA TRP A 193 4.01 7.73 14.56
C TRP A 193 5.33 8.41 14.14
N ARG A 194 6.22 7.68 13.50
CA ARG A 194 7.53 8.21 13.07
C ARG A 194 7.42 9.28 11.99
N GLY A 195 6.35 9.27 11.19
CA GLY A 195 6.06 10.34 10.26
C GLY A 195 5.35 9.90 8.97
N LEU A 196 5.27 10.83 8.06
CA LEU A 196 4.73 10.67 6.72
C LEU A 196 5.87 10.74 5.70
N ILE A 197 6.00 9.71 4.87
CA ILE A 197 6.86 9.71 3.70
C ILE A 197 5.97 10.03 2.50
N THR A 198 6.31 11.10 1.78
CA THR A 198 5.54 11.58 0.63
C THR A 198 6.48 12.08 -0.48
N ASN A 199 5.92 12.34 -1.67
CA ASN A 199 6.66 12.85 -2.82
C ASN A 199 6.77 14.37 -2.83
N GLN A 200 7.58 14.92 -3.75
CA GLN A 200 7.81 16.37 -3.91
C GLN A 200 6.57 17.18 -4.31
N GLY A 201 5.51 16.52 -4.79
CA GLY A 201 4.25 17.19 -5.17
C GLY A 201 3.45 17.77 -4.00
N LEU A 202 3.92 17.64 -2.75
CA LEU A 202 3.26 18.23 -1.59
C LEU A 202 3.37 19.76 -1.60
N SER A 203 2.22 20.45 -1.58
CA SER A 203 2.20 21.91 -1.56
C SER A 203 2.83 22.48 -0.28
N ARG A 204 3.44 23.67 -0.38
CA ARG A 204 4.03 24.35 0.77
C ARG A 204 3.03 24.62 1.89
N SER A 205 1.78 24.94 1.56
CA SER A 205 0.70 25.18 2.52
C SER A 205 0.32 23.91 3.27
N HIS A 206 0.16 22.77 2.59
CA HIS A 206 -0.11 21.49 3.23
C HIS A 206 1.06 21.02 4.10
N ALA A 207 2.29 21.17 3.62
CA ALA A 207 3.48 20.84 4.42
C ALA A 207 3.56 21.67 5.70
N ALA A 208 3.28 22.98 5.62
CA ALA A 208 3.28 23.86 6.78
C ALA A 208 2.17 23.48 7.78
N ALA A 209 0.96 23.15 7.29
CA ALA A 209 -0.16 22.71 8.14
C ALA A 209 0.18 21.41 8.89
N LEU A 210 0.69 20.40 8.19
CA LEU A 210 1.08 19.12 8.80
C LEU A 210 2.21 19.29 9.82
N ARG A 211 3.22 20.13 9.54
CA ARG A 211 4.29 20.41 10.52
C ARG A 211 3.75 21.10 11.78
N ARG A 212 2.80 22.05 11.65
CA ARG A 212 2.11 22.66 12.81
C ARG A 212 1.30 21.64 13.61
N ALA A 213 0.76 20.62 12.95
CA ALA A 213 0.09 19.49 13.60
C ALA A 213 1.06 18.46 14.23
N GLY A 214 2.37 18.74 14.29
CA GLY A 214 3.38 17.85 14.88
C GLY A 214 3.81 16.69 13.99
N VAL A 215 3.47 16.71 12.70
CA VAL A 215 3.82 15.64 11.77
C VAL A 215 5.26 15.77 11.30
N LYS A 216 6.05 14.71 11.45
CA LYS A 216 7.37 14.58 10.81
C LYS A 216 7.19 14.23 9.35
N LEU A 217 7.62 15.12 8.46
CA LEU A 217 7.56 14.94 7.01
C LEU A 217 8.92 14.49 6.47
N ILE A 218 8.91 13.41 5.71
CA ILE A 218 10.04 12.93 4.92
C ILE A 218 9.60 13.03 3.46
N ILE A 219 10.22 13.93 2.71
CA ILE A 219 9.85 14.19 1.32
C ILE A 219 10.87 13.49 0.44
N GLY A 220 10.39 12.56 -0.39
CA GLY A 220 11.22 11.81 -1.31
C GLY A 220 11.92 12.73 -2.32
N ASN A 221 13.22 12.58 -2.47
CA ASN A 221 13.96 13.21 -3.56
C ASN A 221 13.88 12.33 -4.79
N SER A 222 13.61 12.93 -5.96
CA SER A 222 13.86 12.21 -7.21
C SER A 222 15.36 11.96 -7.30
N ALA A 223 15.79 10.69 -7.19
CA ALA A 223 17.12 10.34 -7.63
C ALA A 223 17.23 10.71 -9.11
N PRO A 224 18.37 11.27 -9.59
CA PRO A 224 18.57 11.45 -11.01
C PRO A 224 18.42 10.08 -11.70
N PRO A 225 17.89 10.00 -12.93
CA PRO A 225 17.82 8.74 -13.65
C PRO A 225 19.23 8.14 -13.69
N LYS A 226 19.35 6.88 -13.29
CA LYS A 226 20.63 6.16 -13.46
C LYS A 226 20.97 6.15 -14.93
N PRO A 227 22.23 6.43 -15.30
CA PRO A 227 22.68 6.45 -16.67
C PRO A 227 22.51 5.10 -17.36
#